data_6f9b94f29f5c71c038df6b209632f435
#
_entry.id   6f9b94f29f5c71c038df6b209632f435
#
_cell.length_a   1.000
_cell.length_b   1.000
_cell.length_c   1.000
_cell.angle_alpha   90.00
_cell.angle_beta   90.00
_cell.angle_gamma   90.00
#
_symmetry.space_group_name_H-M   'P 1'
#
loop_
_entity.id
_entity.type
_entity.pdbx_description
1 polymer ?
#
loop_
_entity_poly.entity_id
_entity_poly.type
_entity_poly.pdbx_seq_one_letter_code
_entity_poly.pdbx_strand_id
1 'polypeptide(L)'
;MAITPDDILKYCLDNFEGLVEVNSWGERGVFYNPGGVLKRGVYVLTIKEKDGDNDRASRLDRDGVWRVNIGVRKQTFRTLFAELPQRPNKGCVVDMPYDFTAKDVIMPHPVYAWMGWICALTPSEITFESLKPYILESFEYANEKFGKKMGGTVNRLSDLMTEPLSLNQR
;
A
#
# COMPACT_ATOMS: atom_id res chain seq x y z
N MET A 1 -9.82 19.02 13.84
CA MET A 1 -10.73 18.48 12.81
C MET A 1 -10.43 17.04 12.55
N ALA A 2 -11.45 16.28 12.18
CA ALA A 2 -11.23 14.89 11.87
C ALA A 2 -10.51 14.74 10.53
N ILE A 3 -9.60 13.78 10.44
CA ILE A 3 -8.92 13.44 9.20
C ILE A 3 -9.90 12.63 8.34
N THR A 4 -9.92 12.92 7.05
CA THR A 4 -10.78 12.20 6.10
C THR A 4 -9.91 11.40 5.13
N PRO A 5 -10.50 10.42 4.42
CA PRO A 5 -9.77 9.72 3.35
C PRO A 5 -9.17 10.68 2.32
N ASP A 6 -9.92 11.72 1.94
CA ASP A 6 -9.43 12.69 0.97
C ASP A 6 -8.19 13.45 1.49
N ASP A 7 -8.15 13.74 2.78
CA ASP A 7 -6.99 14.42 3.37
C ASP A 7 -5.72 13.58 3.21
N ILE A 8 -5.82 12.28 3.42
CA ILE A 8 -4.67 11.38 3.29
C ILE A 8 -4.23 11.25 1.84
N LEU A 9 -5.18 11.07 0.94
CA LEU A 9 -4.86 10.96 -0.49
C LEU A 9 -4.23 12.25 -1.00
N LYS A 10 -4.77 13.39 -0.61
CA LYS A 10 -4.22 14.68 -0.98
C LYS A 10 -2.80 14.85 -0.45
N TYR A 11 -2.56 14.48 0.81
CA TYR A 11 -1.22 14.55 1.38
C TYR A 11 -0.23 13.76 0.52
N CYS A 12 -0.60 12.56 0.12
CA CYS A 12 0.28 11.73 -0.71
C CYS A 12 0.55 12.37 -2.06
N LEU A 13 -0.51 12.83 -2.74
CA LEU A 13 -0.37 13.42 -4.07
C LEU A 13 0.42 14.74 -4.04
N ASP A 14 0.28 15.52 -2.97
CA ASP A 14 0.97 16.80 -2.84
C ASP A 14 2.46 16.64 -2.47
N ASN A 15 2.82 15.54 -1.82
CA ASN A 15 4.17 15.40 -1.27
C ASN A 15 5.06 14.41 -2.02
N PHE A 16 4.51 13.56 -2.88
CA PHE A 16 5.28 12.53 -3.56
C PHE A 16 5.01 12.56 -5.06
N GLU A 17 6.07 12.71 -5.85
CA GLU A 17 5.93 12.74 -7.30
C GLU A 17 5.75 11.33 -7.85
N GLY A 18 5.06 11.24 -8.98
CA GLY A 18 4.88 9.95 -9.67
C GLY A 18 3.73 9.11 -9.15
N LEU A 19 2.94 9.64 -8.21
CA LEU A 19 1.77 8.92 -7.72
C LEU A 19 0.54 9.23 -8.55
N VAL A 20 -0.28 8.21 -8.76
CA VAL A 20 -1.58 8.36 -9.41
C VAL A 20 -2.63 7.74 -8.52
N GLU A 21 -3.81 8.34 -8.47
CA GLU A 21 -4.92 7.78 -7.72
C GLU A 21 -5.65 6.76 -8.60
N VAL A 22 -5.92 5.58 -8.05
CA VAL A 22 -6.62 4.52 -8.77
C VAL A 22 -7.67 3.92 -7.83
N ASN A 23 -8.86 3.72 -8.36
CA ASN A 23 -9.93 3.02 -7.64
C ASN A 23 -9.96 1.59 -8.17
N SER A 24 -9.79 0.61 -7.29
CA SER A 24 -9.68 -0.78 -7.69
C SER A 24 -10.17 -1.70 -6.58
N TRP A 25 -10.99 -2.66 -6.93
CA TRP A 25 -11.52 -3.66 -5.99
C TRP A 25 -12.17 -3.06 -4.75
N GLY A 26 -12.91 -1.96 -4.94
CA GLY A 26 -13.62 -1.32 -3.82
C GLY A 26 -12.73 -0.51 -2.89
N GLU A 27 -11.49 -0.26 -3.29
CA GLU A 27 -10.57 0.59 -2.52
C GLU A 27 -10.10 1.74 -3.37
N ARG A 28 -9.84 2.87 -2.72
CA ARG A 28 -9.19 4.02 -3.34
C ARG A 28 -7.73 3.92 -2.99
N GLY A 29 -6.84 4.16 -3.93
CA GLY A 29 -5.42 4.03 -3.63
C GLY A 29 -4.54 4.99 -4.39
N VAL A 30 -3.32 5.18 -3.91
CA VAL A 30 -2.28 5.88 -4.65
C VAL A 30 -1.20 4.85 -5.00
N PHE A 31 -0.82 4.88 -6.27
CA PHE A 31 0.11 3.92 -6.85
C PHE A 31 1.25 4.69 -7.48
N TYR A 32 2.46 4.19 -7.34
CA TYR A 32 3.62 4.78 -7.99
C TYR A 32 3.66 4.30 -9.43
N ASN A 33 3.47 5.21 -10.37
CA ASN A 33 3.44 4.89 -11.79
C ASN A 33 3.78 6.13 -12.63
N PRO A 34 5.01 6.65 -12.51
CA PRO A 34 5.39 7.84 -13.25
C PRO A 34 5.28 7.59 -14.76
N GLY A 35 4.65 8.53 -15.45
CA GLY A 35 4.42 8.41 -16.88
C GLY A 35 3.34 7.44 -17.29
N GLY A 36 2.68 6.78 -16.33
CA GLY A 36 1.60 5.84 -16.63
C GLY A 36 2.06 4.60 -17.40
N VAL A 37 3.34 4.24 -17.29
CA VAL A 37 3.92 3.17 -18.11
C VAL A 37 3.49 1.76 -17.69
N LEU A 38 3.10 1.56 -16.45
CA LEU A 38 2.56 0.27 -16.02
C LEU A 38 1.05 0.33 -16.12
N LYS A 39 0.40 -0.82 -16.22
CA LYS A 39 -1.05 -0.87 -16.30
C LYS A 39 -1.70 -0.27 -15.07
N ARG A 40 -1.15 -0.53 -13.89
CA ARG A 40 -1.72 -0.06 -12.63
C ARG A 40 -0.73 0.68 -11.77
N GLY A 41 0.53 0.28 -11.78
CA GLY A 41 1.57 0.84 -10.94
C GLY A 41 1.83 -0.02 -9.71
N VAL A 42 2.60 0.53 -8.79
CA VAL A 42 2.98 -0.17 -7.55
C VAL A 42 2.27 0.49 -6.38
N TYR A 43 1.61 -0.30 -5.54
CA TYR A 43 0.88 0.21 -4.39
C TYR A 43 1.76 1.02 -3.46
N VAL A 44 1.25 2.13 -3.00
CA VAL A 44 1.83 2.89 -1.90
C VAL A 44 0.89 2.85 -0.70
N LEU A 45 -0.38 3.18 -0.93
CA LEU A 45 -1.37 3.27 0.14
C LEU A 45 -2.75 3.05 -0.46
N THR A 46 -3.62 2.38 0.28
CA THR A 46 -5.02 2.23 -0.13
C THR A 46 -5.93 2.63 1.02
N ILE A 47 -7.16 2.98 0.68
CA ILE A 47 -8.20 3.31 1.66
C ILE A 47 -9.43 2.49 1.36
N LYS A 48 -9.95 1.81 2.39
CA LYS A 48 -11.14 0.99 2.28
C LYS A 48 -12.22 1.59 3.16
N GLU A 49 -13.39 1.81 2.59
CA GLU A 49 -14.47 2.52 3.29
C GLU A 49 -15.66 1.61 3.63
N LYS A 50 -15.63 0.36 3.25
CA LYS A 50 -16.64 -0.63 3.61
C LYS A 50 -16.07 -2.03 3.52
N ASP A 51 -16.76 -2.99 4.14
CA ASP A 51 -16.32 -4.38 4.11
C ASP A 51 -16.36 -4.94 2.69
N GLY A 52 -15.45 -5.87 2.43
CA GLY A 52 -15.42 -6.64 1.19
C GLY A 52 -15.63 -8.12 1.51
N ASP A 53 -15.81 -8.94 0.46
CA ASP A 53 -16.11 -10.36 0.63
C ASP A 53 -15.07 -11.13 1.43
N ASN A 54 -13.81 -10.78 1.29
CA ASN A 54 -12.72 -11.48 1.98
C ASN A 54 -11.99 -10.58 2.97
N ASP A 55 -12.60 -9.46 3.35
CA ASP A 55 -11.99 -8.48 4.24
C ASP A 55 -13.07 -7.78 5.05
N ARG A 56 -13.52 -8.43 6.14
CA ARG A 56 -14.61 -7.94 6.98
C ARG A 56 -14.22 -7.76 8.44
N ALA A 57 -13.01 -8.11 8.79
CA ALA A 57 -12.60 -8.14 10.20
C ALA A 57 -12.59 -6.76 10.86
N SER A 58 -12.40 -5.70 10.07
CA SER A 58 -12.37 -4.34 10.62
C SER A 58 -13.75 -3.75 10.86
N ARG A 59 -14.80 -4.40 10.36
CA ARG A 59 -16.19 -3.93 10.47
C ARG A 59 -16.34 -2.50 9.97
N LEU A 60 -15.98 -2.31 8.71
CA LEU A 60 -15.98 -0.98 8.09
C LEU A 60 -17.39 -0.48 7.72
N ASP A 61 -18.39 -1.36 7.75
CA ASP A 61 -19.77 -0.96 7.44
C ASP A 61 -20.42 -0.14 8.56
N ARG A 62 -19.69 0.13 9.64
CA ARG A 62 -20.14 1.04 10.69
C ARG A 62 -20.08 2.48 10.17
N ASP A 63 -21.01 3.33 10.64
CA ASP A 63 -21.07 4.71 10.19
C ASP A 63 -19.77 5.46 10.45
N GLY A 64 -19.26 6.12 9.43
CA GLY A 64 -18.06 6.97 9.52
C GLY A 64 -16.74 6.23 9.72
N VAL A 65 -16.71 4.91 9.57
CA VAL A 65 -15.48 4.12 9.77
C VAL A 65 -14.85 3.77 8.44
N TRP A 66 -13.55 3.96 8.35
CA TRP A 66 -12.77 3.63 7.17
C TRP A 66 -11.36 3.23 7.63
N ARG A 67 -10.59 2.65 6.73
CA ARG A 67 -9.27 2.11 7.08
C ARG A 67 -8.24 2.53 6.03
N VAL A 68 -7.13 3.10 6.50
CA VAL A 68 -5.98 3.36 5.65
C VAL A 68 -5.02 2.18 5.76
N ASN A 69 -4.53 1.70 4.63
CA ASN A 69 -3.64 0.54 4.54
C ASN A 69 -2.33 0.97 3.89
N ILE A 70 -1.21 0.60 4.49
CA ILE A 70 0.12 1.03 4.04
C ILE A 70 1.04 -0.19 3.99
N GLY A 71 1.69 -0.40 2.85
CA GLY A 71 2.62 -1.51 2.70
C GLY A 71 4.03 -1.08 3.09
N VAL A 72 4.55 -1.55 4.22
CA VAL A 72 5.90 -1.24 4.65
C VAL A 72 6.82 -2.44 4.40
N ARG A 73 8.12 -2.26 4.62
CA ARG A 73 9.08 -3.35 4.48
C ARG A 73 8.85 -4.36 5.59
N LYS A 74 9.12 -5.61 5.33
CA LYS A 74 8.92 -6.68 6.32
C LYS A 74 9.72 -6.44 7.59
N GLN A 75 10.91 -5.86 7.47
CA GLN A 75 11.71 -5.54 8.65
C GLN A 75 11.05 -4.48 9.52
N THR A 76 10.48 -3.46 8.93
CA THR A 76 9.73 -2.42 9.65
C THR A 76 8.52 -3.03 10.34
N PHE A 77 7.81 -3.92 9.63
CA PHE A 77 6.69 -4.62 10.23
C PHE A 77 7.12 -5.42 11.47
N ARG A 78 8.25 -6.13 11.39
CA ARG A 78 8.76 -6.88 12.55
C ARG A 78 9.17 -5.96 13.69
N THR A 79 9.70 -4.78 13.39
CA THR A 79 10.04 -3.80 14.42
C THR A 79 8.78 -3.33 15.15
N LEU A 80 7.67 -3.17 14.42
CA LEU A 80 6.43 -2.70 15.02
C LEU A 80 5.69 -3.78 15.80
N PHE A 81 5.69 -5.02 15.29
CA PHE A 81 4.79 -6.07 15.79
C PHE A 81 5.50 -7.37 16.16
N ALA A 82 6.81 -7.37 16.22
CA ALA A 82 7.67 -8.48 16.61
C ALA A 82 7.83 -9.56 15.56
N GLU A 83 6.76 -10.05 14.97
CA GLU A 83 6.89 -11.13 13.98
C GLU A 83 5.94 -10.93 12.80
N LEU A 84 6.32 -11.54 11.67
CA LEU A 84 5.50 -11.53 10.47
C LEU A 84 4.61 -12.77 10.50
N PRO A 85 3.30 -12.61 10.42
CA PRO A 85 2.40 -13.77 10.48
C PRO A 85 2.42 -14.56 9.18
N GLN A 86 1.87 -15.76 9.23
CA GLN A 86 1.67 -16.56 8.03
C GLN A 86 0.44 -16.07 7.27
N ARG A 87 0.43 -16.36 5.98
CA ARG A 87 -0.73 -16.01 5.14
C ARG A 87 -1.96 -16.78 5.61
N PRO A 88 -3.07 -16.10 5.90
CA PRO A 88 -4.28 -16.78 6.32
C PRO A 88 -4.98 -17.44 5.12
N ASN A 89 -5.88 -18.37 5.42
CA ASN A 89 -6.74 -18.94 4.38
C ASN A 89 -7.69 -17.86 3.88
N LYS A 90 -8.17 -18.05 2.65
CA LYS A 90 -9.10 -17.10 2.04
C LYS A 90 -10.28 -16.82 2.96
N GLY A 91 -10.58 -15.55 3.15
CA GLY A 91 -11.69 -15.13 4.02
C GLY A 91 -11.37 -15.12 5.50
N CYS A 92 -10.17 -15.54 5.88
CA CYS A 92 -9.74 -15.53 7.28
C CYS A 92 -8.78 -14.39 7.54
N VAL A 93 -8.47 -14.14 8.81
CA VAL A 93 -7.52 -13.10 9.22
C VAL A 93 -6.22 -13.72 9.69
N VAL A 94 -5.16 -12.90 9.75
CA VAL A 94 -3.88 -13.34 10.28
C VAL A 94 -4.02 -13.70 11.76
N ASP A 95 -3.23 -14.67 12.20
CA ASP A 95 -3.27 -15.13 13.59
C ASP A 95 -2.37 -14.22 14.43
N MET A 96 -2.95 -13.11 14.88
CA MET A 96 -2.26 -12.11 15.71
C MET A 96 -3.24 -11.54 16.74
N PRO A 97 -2.77 -11.24 17.96
CA PRO A 97 -3.66 -10.85 19.05
C PRO A 97 -4.05 -9.37 19.00
N TYR A 98 -4.74 -8.96 17.94
CA TYR A 98 -5.18 -7.57 17.78
C TYR A 98 -6.70 -7.50 17.61
N ASP A 99 -7.29 -6.42 18.12
CA ASP A 99 -8.68 -6.10 17.84
C ASP A 99 -8.72 -5.31 16.53
N PHE A 100 -9.02 -5.99 15.44
CA PHE A 100 -9.03 -5.37 14.12
C PHE A 100 -10.19 -4.38 13.92
N THR A 101 -11.08 -4.25 14.89
CA THR A 101 -12.17 -3.26 14.83
C THR A 101 -11.83 -1.98 15.58
N ALA A 102 -10.69 -1.93 16.28
CA ALA A 102 -10.30 -0.76 17.07
C ALA A 102 -9.99 0.42 16.16
N LYS A 103 -10.44 1.61 16.58
CA LYS A 103 -10.18 2.83 15.82
C LYS A 103 -8.95 3.53 16.34
N ASP A 104 -8.31 4.29 15.44
CA ASP A 104 -7.23 5.20 15.82
C ASP A 104 -6.02 4.50 16.44
N VAL A 105 -5.72 3.30 15.96
CA VAL A 105 -4.59 2.50 16.42
C VAL A 105 -3.85 1.96 15.21
N ILE A 106 -2.53 2.10 15.20
CA ILE A 106 -1.70 1.47 14.16
C ILE A 106 -1.58 0.00 14.51
N MET A 107 -1.96 -0.87 13.57
CA MET A 107 -1.97 -2.30 13.80
C MET A 107 -1.65 -3.07 12.52
N PRO A 108 -1.40 -4.38 12.62
CA PRO A 108 -1.23 -5.21 11.42
C PRO A 108 -2.51 -5.21 10.59
N HIS A 109 -2.36 -5.25 9.27
CA HIS A 109 -3.51 -5.40 8.38
C HIS A 109 -4.12 -6.80 8.59
N PRO A 110 -5.44 -6.90 8.82
CA PRO A 110 -6.03 -8.20 9.17
C PRO A 110 -5.86 -9.28 8.10
N VAL A 111 -5.73 -8.90 6.83
CA VAL A 111 -5.63 -9.87 5.73
C VAL A 111 -4.24 -9.92 5.12
N TYR A 112 -3.55 -8.79 5.05
CA TYR A 112 -2.26 -8.69 4.33
C TYR A 112 -1.05 -8.41 5.20
N ALA A 113 -1.17 -8.56 6.52
CA ALA A 113 -0.03 -8.38 7.42
C ALA A 113 1.15 -9.28 7.04
N TRP A 114 0.88 -10.48 6.52
CA TRP A 114 1.93 -11.41 6.11
C TRP A 114 2.81 -10.86 4.99
N MET A 115 2.33 -9.85 4.27
CA MET A 115 3.09 -9.15 3.22
C MET A 115 3.79 -7.89 3.75
N GLY A 116 3.63 -7.58 5.03
CA GLY A 116 4.16 -6.36 5.62
C GLY A 116 3.20 -5.18 5.62
N TRP A 117 1.91 -5.42 5.44
CA TRP A 117 0.92 -4.33 5.45
C TRP A 117 0.46 -4.00 6.86
N ILE A 118 0.41 -2.70 7.15
CA ILE A 118 -0.12 -2.15 8.39
C ILE A 118 -1.35 -1.34 8.07
N CYS A 119 -2.13 -1.00 9.08
CA CYS A 119 -3.33 -0.20 8.87
C CYS A 119 -3.70 0.61 10.12
N ALA A 120 -4.64 1.53 9.94
CA ALA A 120 -5.30 2.22 11.05
C ALA A 120 -6.71 2.55 10.61
N LEU A 121 -7.68 2.32 11.51
CA LEU A 121 -9.07 2.66 11.27
C LEU A 121 -9.30 4.09 11.73
N THR A 122 -9.90 4.91 10.89
CA THR A 122 -10.33 6.27 11.20
C THR A 122 -9.30 7.04 12.04
N PRO A 123 -8.06 7.19 11.54
CA PRO A 123 -7.00 7.81 12.36
C PRO A 123 -7.29 9.27 12.68
N SER A 124 -6.87 9.69 13.88
CA SER A 124 -6.87 11.08 14.29
C SER A 124 -5.70 11.81 13.62
N GLU A 125 -5.63 13.13 13.78
CA GLU A 125 -4.51 13.91 13.29
C GLU A 125 -3.19 13.41 13.87
N ILE A 126 -3.18 13.06 15.16
CA ILE A 126 -1.98 12.59 15.84
C ILE A 126 -1.52 11.26 15.24
N THR A 127 -2.44 10.33 15.05
CA THR A 127 -2.12 9.03 14.44
C THR A 127 -1.70 9.20 13.00
N PHE A 128 -2.32 10.12 12.26
CA PHE A 128 -1.91 10.40 10.89
C PHE A 128 -0.47 10.91 10.84
N GLU A 129 -0.09 11.81 11.76
CA GLU A 129 1.29 12.25 11.83
C GLU A 129 2.25 11.08 12.09
N SER A 130 1.84 10.12 12.92
CA SER A 130 2.64 8.93 13.19
C SER A 130 2.72 8.00 11.98
N LEU A 131 1.75 8.05 11.08
CA LEU A 131 1.74 7.23 9.87
C LEU A 131 2.64 7.80 8.76
N LYS A 132 2.92 9.09 8.78
CA LYS A 132 3.68 9.74 7.70
C LYS A 132 5.04 9.10 7.41
N PRO A 133 5.85 8.73 8.40
CA PRO A 133 7.11 8.03 8.12
C PRO A 133 6.90 6.69 7.40
N TYR A 134 5.81 5.99 7.70
CA TYR A 134 5.50 4.72 7.04
C TYR A 134 4.99 4.94 5.63
N ILE A 135 4.29 6.03 5.38
CA ILE A 135 3.87 6.41 4.04
C ILE A 135 5.10 6.72 3.18
N LEU A 136 6.06 7.47 3.74
CA LEU A 136 7.32 7.74 3.05
C LEU A 136 8.06 6.44 2.72
N GLU A 137 8.17 5.53 3.69
CA GLU A 137 8.83 4.25 3.45
C GLU A 137 8.12 3.46 2.35
N SER A 138 6.78 3.44 2.37
CA SER A 138 6.00 2.74 1.35
C SER A 138 6.24 3.33 -0.03
N PHE A 139 6.33 4.65 -0.12
CA PHE A 139 6.64 5.33 -1.38
C PHE A 139 8.04 4.93 -1.87
N GLU A 140 9.03 4.96 -1.00
CA GLU A 140 10.40 4.59 -1.36
C GLU A 140 10.49 3.12 -1.78
N TYR A 141 9.78 2.25 -1.08
CA TYR A 141 9.73 0.83 -1.41
C TYR A 141 9.03 0.61 -2.76
N ALA A 142 7.96 1.35 -3.03
CA ALA A 142 7.27 1.28 -4.32
C ALA A 142 8.19 1.77 -5.45
N ASN A 143 8.98 2.79 -5.20
CA ASN A 143 9.94 3.30 -6.16
C ASN A 143 10.96 2.22 -6.53
N GLU A 144 11.49 1.50 -5.54
CA GLU A 144 12.42 0.40 -5.78
C GLU A 144 11.78 -0.71 -6.61
N LYS A 145 10.56 -1.11 -6.26
CA LYS A 145 9.84 -2.14 -7.00
C LYS A 145 9.55 -1.72 -8.43
N PHE A 146 9.19 -0.46 -8.61
CA PHE A 146 8.94 0.09 -9.94
C PHE A 146 10.21 0.03 -10.79
N GLY A 147 11.35 0.41 -10.21
CA GLY A 147 12.63 0.36 -10.90
C GLY A 147 12.98 -1.05 -11.37
N LYS A 148 12.72 -2.07 -10.53
CA LYS A 148 12.97 -3.45 -10.89
C LYS A 148 12.06 -3.90 -12.03
N LYS A 149 10.78 -3.51 -12.02
CA LYS A 149 9.84 -3.83 -13.09
C LYS A 149 10.27 -3.18 -14.40
N MET A 150 10.68 -1.93 -14.36
CA MET A 150 11.12 -1.21 -15.55
C MET A 150 12.44 -1.76 -16.08
N GLY A 151 13.37 -2.11 -15.19
CA GLY A 151 14.62 -2.75 -15.57
C GLY A 151 14.39 -4.06 -16.33
N GLY A 152 13.49 -4.89 -15.82
CA GLY A 152 13.14 -6.14 -16.49
C GLY A 152 12.50 -5.90 -17.84
N THR A 153 11.65 -4.89 -17.96
CA THR A 153 11.02 -4.54 -19.23
C THR A 153 12.05 -4.06 -20.24
N VAL A 154 12.95 -3.19 -19.82
CA VAL A 154 14.01 -2.67 -20.68
C VAL A 154 14.91 -3.80 -21.15
N ASN A 155 15.29 -4.70 -20.27
CA ASN A 155 16.15 -5.82 -20.64
C ASN A 155 15.48 -6.70 -21.69
N ARG A 156 14.19 -6.97 -21.53
CA ARG A 156 13.46 -7.78 -22.51
C ARG A 156 13.41 -7.09 -23.87
N LEU A 157 13.21 -5.79 -23.88
CA LEU A 157 13.18 -5.04 -25.13
C LEU A 157 14.55 -5.06 -25.80
N SER A 158 15.62 -4.93 -25.02
CA SER A 158 16.97 -5.00 -25.58
C SER A 158 17.22 -6.35 -26.21
N ASP A 159 16.79 -7.43 -25.56
CA ASP A 159 16.96 -8.77 -26.08
C ASP A 159 16.20 -8.98 -27.38
N LEU A 160 15.04 -8.37 -27.50
CA LEU A 160 14.24 -8.50 -28.71
C LEU A 160 14.81 -7.68 -29.87
N MET A 161 15.38 -6.54 -29.53
CA MET A 161 15.92 -5.66 -30.56
C MET A 161 17.27 -6.15 -31.04
N THR A 162 17.81 -6.94 -30.35
CA THR A 162 19.01 -7.52 -30.58
C THR A 162 19.72 -7.17 -31.65
N GLU A 163 20.43 -7.74 -31.69
CA GLU A 163 21.30 -7.80 -32.51
C GLU A 163 21.63 -6.62 -33.10
N PRO A 164 21.72 -6.40 -34.21
CA PRO A 164 22.57 -5.42 -34.81
C PRO A 164 22.23 -4.01 -34.44
N LEU A 165 20.99 -3.74 -34.30
CA LEU A 165 20.60 -2.40 -33.96
C LEU A 165 21.04 -2.03 -32.59
N SER A 166 21.04 -2.98 -31.74
CA SER A 166 21.34 -2.71 -30.36
C SER A 166 22.73 -2.13 -30.18
N LEU A 167 23.63 -2.47 -31.04
CA LEU A 167 24.97 -1.95 -30.94
C LEU A 167 25.01 -0.46 -31.08
N ASN A 168 24.10 0.07 -31.85
CA ASN A 168 24.10 1.52 -32.10
C ASN A 168 23.33 2.25 -31.02
N GLN A 169 22.59 1.53 -30.25
CA GLN A 169 21.75 2.16 -29.25
C GLN A 169 22.44 2.25 -27.92
N ARG A 170 23.47 1.54 -27.72
CA ARG A 170 24.10 1.43 -26.42
C ARG A 170 25.26 2.37 -26.23
#